data_e948661de814a729fd83425f2fec8ea4
#
_entry.id   e948661de814a729fd83425f2fec8ea4
#
_cell.length_a   1.000
_cell.length_b   1.000
_cell.length_c   1.000
_cell.angle_alpha   90.00
_cell.angle_beta   90.00
_cell.angle_gamma   90.00
#
_symmetry.space_group_name_H-M   'P 1'
#
loop_
_entity.id
_entity.type
_entity.pdbx_description
1 polymer ?
#
loop_
_entity_poly.entity_id
_entity_poly.type
_entity_poly.pdbx_seq_one_letter_code
_entity_poly.pdbx_strand_id
1 'polypeptide(L)'
;ADMDDLLFYADDTADARFIRIPLLRQQHPVAAGSPNLCLADFVRPLSGGVRDRVGLFCASVEAGVLEASRGDDYLSMMAQVLSDRLAEATVEKMHLEVRRHFWGYAPHEHLTMEQLHREEYQGIRPAVGYPSLPDVSVNFELDQLLTMSQIGIRLTESGMMMPHSSVSGLMFAHPQAHYFDLGKIDEEQLRDYARRRGIPVELMRRYLQSSLIKK
;
A
#
# COMPACT_ATOMS: atom_id res chain seq x y z
N ALA A 1 -2.41 15.74 -1.06
CA ALA A 1 -2.23 15.37 0.36
C ALA A 1 -2.61 16.54 1.28
N ASP A 2 -3.07 16.23 2.48
CA ASP A 2 -3.35 17.16 3.57
C ASP A 2 -2.45 16.74 4.75
N MET A 3 -1.30 17.42 4.90
CA MET A 3 -0.21 16.98 5.77
C MET A 3 0.18 15.51 5.48
N ASP A 4 0.04 14.62 6.46
CA ASP A 4 0.36 13.19 6.34
C ASP A 4 -0.83 12.34 5.90
N ASP A 5 -1.93 12.96 5.44
CA ASP A 5 -3.14 12.26 5.03
C ASP A 5 -3.34 12.35 3.51
N LEU A 6 -3.77 11.26 2.90
CA LEU A 6 -4.27 11.26 1.54
C LEU A 6 -5.79 11.45 1.53
N LEU A 7 -6.28 12.33 0.65
CA LEU A 7 -7.70 12.56 0.44
C LEU A 7 -8.09 12.09 -0.96
N PHE A 8 -8.91 11.05 -1.03
CA PHE A 8 -9.42 10.49 -2.28
C PHE A 8 -10.81 11.04 -2.55
N TYR A 9 -10.93 11.91 -3.53
CA TYR A 9 -12.17 12.56 -3.89
C TYR A 9 -12.98 11.70 -4.86
N ALA A 10 -14.30 11.71 -4.72
CA ALA A 10 -15.21 10.97 -5.59
C ALA A 10 -15.26 11.55 -7.01
N ASP A 11 -15.03 12.86 -7.15
CA ASP A 11 -15.02 13.58 -8.40
C ASP A 11 -14.16 14.85 -8.30
N ASP A 12 -14.10 15.64 -9.38
CA ASP A 12 -13.29 16.86 -9.45
C ASP A 12 -14.04 18.13 -8.96
N THR A 13 -15.25 18.01 -8.41
CA THR A 13 -15.98 19.16 -7.88
C THR A 13 -15.39 19.68 -6.55
N ALA A 14 -15.65 20.95 -6.23
CA ALA A 14 -15.14 21.58 -5.01
C ALA A 14 -15.69 20.92 -3.74
N ASP A 15 -16.96 20.47 -3.79
CA ASP A 15 -17.69 19.89 -2.67
C ASP A 15 -17.69 18.35 -2.70
N ALA A 16 -16.80 17.74 -3.48
CA ALA A 16 -16.72 16.28 -3.61
C ALA A 16 -16.51 15.60 -2.25
N ARG A 17 -17.27 14.56 -2.01
CA ARG A 17 -17.01 13.66 -0.88
C ARG A 17 -15.63 13.02 -1.04
N PHE A 18 -14.95 12.78 0.04
CA PHE A 18 -13.64 12.13 0.03
C PHE A 18 -13.52 11.05 1.09
N ILE A 19 -12.66 10.08 0.80
CA ILE A 19 -12.16 9.11 1.78
C ILE A 19 -10.78 9.58 2.21
N ARG A 20 -10.57 9.69 3.52
CA ARG A 20 -9.28 10.07 4.11
C ARG A 20 -8.52 8.81 4.51
N ILE A 21 -7.30 8.70 4.05
CA ILE A 21 -6.34 7.66 4.46
C ILE A 21 -5.18 8.36 5.17
N PRO A 22 -5.20 8.44 6.51
CA PRO A 22 -4.06 8.89 7.29
C PRO A 22 -2.86 7.96 7.09
N LEU A 23 -1.67 8.55 6.99
CA LEU A 23 -0.41 7.82 6.85
C LEU A 23 0.50 8.10 8.04
N LEU A 24 1.52 7.28 8.18
CA LEU A 24 2.56 7.41 9.20
C LEU A 24 3.80 8.08 8.60
N ARG A 25 4.50 8.86 9.43
CA ARG A 25 5.77 9.48 9.08
C ARG A 25 6.92 8.84 9.86
N GLN A 26 8.07 8.67 9.21
CA GLN A 26 9.31 8.27 9.88
C GLN A 26 9.58 9.20 11.08
N GLN A 27 10.02 8.63 12.21
CA GLN A 27 10.43 9.40 13.38
C GLN A 27 11.95 9.62 13.45
N HIS A 28 12.70 8.79 12.72
CA HIS A 28 14.16 8.88 12.67
C HIS A 28 14.62 8.89 11.22
N PRO A 29 15.42 9.88 10.81
CA PRO A 29 15.97 9.91 9.46
C PRO A 29 16.94 8.76 9.23
N VAL A 30 16.98 8.23 8.00
CA VAL A 30 17.90 7.14 7.61
C VAL A 30 19.36 7.61 7.67
N ALA A 31 19.61 8.90 7.37
CA ALA A 31 20.93 9.52 7.44
C ALA A 31 20.84 10.94 8.01
N ALA A 32 21.94 11.42 8.57
CA ALA A 32 21.99 12.79 9.09
C ALA A 32 21.68 13.81 7.99
N GLY A 33 20.69 14.66 8.23
CA GLY A 33 20.23 15.70 7.30
C GLY A 33 19.19 15.22 6.26
N SER A 34 18.83 13.93 6.25
CA SER A 34 17.69 13.44 5.44
C SER A 34 16.36 13.79 6.10
N PRO A 35 15.31 14.10 5.33
CA PRO A 35 13.98 14.32 5.90
C PRO A 35 13.38 13.00 6.42
N ASN A 36 12.52 13.10 7.41
CA ASN A 36 11.63 12.00 7.79
C ASN A 36 10.51 11.87 6.74
N LEU A 37 10.42 10.74 6.11
CA LEU A 37 9.51 10.51 4.98
C LEU A 37 8.13 10.03 5.43
N CYS A 38 7.13 10.48 4.68
CA CYS A 38 5.78 9.94 4.65
C CYS A 38 5.38 9.69 3.20
N LEU A 39 4.58 8.69 2.90
CA LEU A 39 4.10 8.46 1.53
C LEU A 39 3.30 9.66 0.98
N ALA A 40 2.69 10.47 1.84
CA ALA A 40 2.01 11.70 1.46
C ALA A 40 2.94 12.76 0.83
N ASP A 41 4.25 12.69 1.08
CA ASP A 41 5.24 13.63 0.52
C ASP A 41 5.38 13.46 -1.01
N PHE A 42 4.97 12.33 -1.55
CA PHE A 42 4.98 12.04 -2.99
C PHE A 42 3.72 12.49 -3.72
N VAL A 43 2.83 13.22 -3.04
CA VAL A 43 1.58 13.76 -3.58
C VAL A 43 1.53 15.26 -3.33
N ARG A 44 1.05 16.01 -4.31
CA ARG A 44 0.92 17.48 -4.16
C ARG A 44 0.10 17.85 -2.93
N PRO A 45 0.56 18.84 -2.15
CA PRO A 45 -0.20 19.32 -1.01
C PRO A 45 -1.49 20.01 -1.48
N LEU A 46 -2.56 19.83 -0.71
CA LEU A 46 -3.86 20.44 -0.99
C LEU A 46 -3.79 21.96 -1.04
N SER A 47 -2.91 22.57 -0.23
CA SER A 47 -2.65 24.01 -0.20
C SER A 47 -2.16 24.58 -1.54
N GLY A 48 -1.66 23.74 -2.45
CA GLY A 48 -1.23 24.14 -3.79
C GLY A 48 -2.38 24.42 -4.77
N GLY A 49 -3.63 24.16 -4.37
CA GLY A 49 -4.84 24.43 -5.18
C GLY A 49 -5.03 23.53 -6.40
N VAL A 50 -4.10 22.59 -6.64
CA VAL A 50 -4.19 21.63 -7.75
C VAL A 50 -4.22 20.21 -7.18
N ARG A 51 -5.25 19.45 -7.55
CA ARG A 51 -5.34 18.02 -7.19
C ARG A 51 -4.32 17.20 -7.95
N ASP A 52 -3.77 16.23 -7.27
CA ASP A 52 -2.85 15.23 -7.83
C ASP A 52 -3.58 13.89 -8.00
N ARG A 53 -2.86 12.88 -8.43
CA ARG A 53 -3.39 11.53 -8.65
C ARG A 53 -2.56 10.50 -7.91
N VAL A 54 -3.25 9.53 -7.31
CA VAL A 54 -2.66 8.35 -6.67
C VAL A 54 -3.38 7.14 -7.24
N GLY A 55 -2.62 6.13 -7.67
CA GLY A 55 -3.19 4.86 -8.09
C GLY A 55 -3.51 3.97 -6.89
N LEU A 56 -4.54 3.15 -7.03
CA LEU A 56 -4.91 2.10 -6.09
C LEU A 56 -4.86 0.77 -6.81
N PHE A 57 -4.46 -0.29 -6.12
CA PHE A 57 -4.47 -1.62 -6.71
C PHE A 57 -4.85 -2.69 -5.71
N CYS A 58 -5.40 -3.77 -6.23
CA CYS A 58 -5.50 -5.05 -5.55
C CYS A 58 -5.35 -6.18 -6.58
N ALA A 59 -4.80 -7.30 -6.15
CA ALA A 59 -4.66 -8.51 -6.95
C ALA A 59 -4.80 -9.73 -6.04
N SER A 60 -5.24 -10.83 -6.62
CA SER A 60 -5.40 -12.11 -5.92
C SER A 60 -5.12 -13.26 -6.87
N VAL A 61 -4.63 -14.36 -6.33
CA VAL A 61 -4.56 -15.65 -7.02
C VAL A 61 -5.78 -16.48 -6.63
N GLU A 62 -6.40 -17.09 -7.63
CA GLU A 62 -7.61 -17.89 -7.42
C GLU A 62 -7.40 -19.05 -6.43
N ALA A 63 -8.33 -19.21 -5.50
CA ALA A 63 -8.24 -20.21 -4.44
C ALA A 63 -8.21 -21.68 -4.94
N GLY A 64 -8.65 -21.93 -6.16
CA GLY A 64 -8.64 -23.28 -6.77
C GLY A 64 -7.26 -23.92 -6.85
N VAL A 65 -6.21 -23.11 -6.97
CA VAL A 65 -4.82 -23.61 -6.96
C VAL A 65 -4.47 -24.24 -5.60
N LEU A 66 -4.94 -23.63 -4.52
CA LEU A 66 -4.72 -24.13 -3.15
C LEU A 66 -5.63 -25.32 -2.82
N GLU A 67 -6.84 -25.35 -3.36
CA GLU A 67 -7.77 -26.43 -3.14
C GLU A 67 -7.31 -27.77 -3.75
N ALA A 68 -6.65 -27.71 -4.89
CA ALA A 68 -6.12 -28.89 -5.57
C ALA A 68 -4.99 -29.58 -4.78
N SER A 69 -4.35 -28.90 -3.82
CA SER A 69 -3.26 -29.45 -3.00
C SER A 69 -3.71 -29.93 -1.62
N ARG A 70 -5.01 -29.88 -1.30
CA ARG A 70 -5.55 -30.31 0.00
C ARG A 70 -5.29 -31.79 0.26
N GLY A 71 -4.80 -32.10 1.45
CA GLY A 71 -4.50 -33.46 1.89
C GLY A 71 -3.02 -33.86 1.82
N ASP A 72 -2.17 -32.99 1.26
CA ASP A 72 -0.72 -33.11 1.30
C ASP A 72 -0.13 -31.79 1.81
N ASP A 73 0.45 -31.81 3.01
CA ASP A 73 0.99 -30.61 3.67
C ASP A 73 2.12 -29.96 2.87
N TYR A 74 2.99 -30.78 2.26
CA TYR A 74 4.09 -30.26 1.44
C TYR A 74 3.58 -29.58 0.18
N LEU A 75 2.67 -30.21 -0.53
CA LEU A 75 2.06 -29.64 -1.74
C LEU A 75 1.25 -28.37 -1.40
N SER A 76 0.54 -28.38 -0.27
CA SER A 76 -0.22 -27.20 0.20
C SER A 76 0.71 -26.03 0.51
N MET A 77 1.84 -26.28 1.18
CA MET A 77 2.85 -25.24 1.46
C MET A 77 3.47 -24.71 0.16
N MET A 78 3.84 -25.59 -0.77
CA MET A 78 4.40 -25.19 -2.06
C MET A 78 3.40 -24.38 -2.90
N ALA A 79 2.15 -24.81 -2.96
CA ALA A 79 1.09 -24.10 -3.65
C ALA A 79 0.87 -22.71 -3.06
N GLN A 80 0.90 -22.56 -1.72
CA GLN A 80 0.79 -21.26 -1.06
C GLN A 80 1.96 -20.35 -1.44
N VAL A 81 3.21 -20.82 -1.33
CA VAL A 81 4.40 -20.02 -1.66
C VAL A 81 4.38 -19.59 -3.14
N LEU A 82 4.01 -20.49 -4.06
CA LEU A 82 3.91 -20.16 -5.48
C LEU A 82 2.79 -19.14 -5.75
N SER A 83 1.65 -19.29 -5.09
CA SER A 83 0.53 -18.35 -5.22
C SER A 83 0.90 -16.95 -4.71
N ASP A 84 1.63 -16.85 -3.59
CA ASP A 84 2.10 -15.58 -3.07
C ASP A 84 3.06 -14.90 -4.07
N ARG A 85 4.02 -15.66 -4.63
CA ARG A 85 4.94 -15.14 -5.66
C ARG A 85 4.20 -14.73 -6.94
N LEU A 86 3.15 -15.45 -7.31
CA LEU A 86 2.34 -15.13 -8.49
C LEU A 86 1.53 -13.85 -8.29
N ALA A 87 0.98 -13.64 -7.09
CA ALA A 87 0.30 -12.39 -6.73
C ALA A 87 1.25 -11.19 -6.83
N GLU A 88 2.47 -11.31 -6.28
CA GLU A 88 3.50 -10.26 -6.36
C GLU A 88 3.93 -10.00 -7.82
N ALA A 89 4.18 -11.04 -8.61
CA ALA A 89 4.54 -10.92 -10.02
C ALA A 89 3.42 -10.26 -10.85
N THR A 90 2.17 -10.55 -10.53
CA THR A 90 1.00 -9.93 -11.16
C THR A 90 0.99 -8.41 -10.92
N VAL A 91 1.27 -7.97 -9.69
CA VAL A 91 1.33 -6.54 -9.36
C VAL A 91 2.56 -5.88 -9.98
N GLU A 92 3.70 -6.58 -10.08
CA GLU A 92 4.87 -6.08 -10.81
C GLU A 92 4.52 -5.80 -12.27
N LYS A 93 3.88 -6.76 -12.94
CA LYS A 93 3.41 -6.60 -14.32
C LYS A 93 2.36 -5.49 -14.43
N MET A 94 1.41 -5.43 -13.51
CA MET A 94 0.41 -4.36 -13.47
C MET A 94 1.07 -2.98 -13.35
N HIS A 95 2.06 -2.83 -12.47
CA HIS A 95 2.76 -1.56 -12.29
C HIS A 95 3.50 -1.15 -13.57
N LEU A 96 4.13 -2.10 -14.29
CA LEU A 96 4.73 -1.82 -15.60
C LEU A 96 3.69 -1.29 -16.60
N GLU A 97 2.51 -1.93 -16.68
CA GLU A 97 1.43 -1.48 -17.59
C GLU A 97 0.88 -0.11 -17.17
N VAL A 98 0.77 0.15 -15.87
CA VAL A 98 0.37 1.46 -15.35
C VAL A 98 1.38 2.54 -15.74
N ARG A 99 2.69 2.30 -15.56
CA ARG A 99 3.73 3.24 -15.93
C ARG A 99 3.74 3.57 -17.43
N ARG A 100 3.59 2.53 -18.26
CA ARG A 100 3.74 2.66 -19.72
C ARG A 100 2.47 3.06 -20.44
N HIS A 101 1.32 2.54 -19.99
CA HIS A 101 0.08 2.58 -20.76
C HIS A 101 -1.10 3.22 -20.03
N PHE A 102 -1.49 2.70 -18.86
CA PHE A 102 -2.75 3.14 -18.22
C PHE A 102 -2.65 4.54 -17.63
N TRP A 103 -1.59 4.83 -16.88
CA TRP A 103 -1.28 6.18 -16.41
C TRP A 103 -0.31 6.88 -17.36
N GLY A 104 0.63 6.14 -17.94
CA GLY A 104 1.48 6.59 -19.04
C GLY A 104 2.52 7.64 -18.66
N TYR A 105 3.00 7.65 -17.40
CA TYR A 105 4.02 8.62 -17.00
C TYR A 105 5.46 8.22 -17.39
N ALA A 106 5.66 6.97 -17.83
CA ALA A 106 6.93 6.47 -18.36
C ALA A 106 6.72 5.64 -19.65
N PRO A 107 6.12 6.22 -20.73
CA PRO A 107 5.68 5.46 -21.91
C PRO A 107 6.84 4.84 -22.69
N HIS A 108 8.03 5.36 -22.55
CA HIS A 108 9.24 4.90 -23.25
C HIS A 108 10.17 4.07 -22.36
N GLU A 109 9.68 3.60 -21.21
CA GLU A 109 10.47 2.76 -20.30
C GLU A 109 10.83 1.41 -20.96
N HIS A 110 12.12 1.10 -20.97
CA HIS A 110 12.67 -0.18 -21.43
C HIS A 110 13.72 -0.64 -20.42
N LEU A 111 13.26 -1.33 -19.37
CA LEU A 111 14.12 -1.85 -18.30
C LEU A 111 14.35 -3.34 -18.46
N THR A 112 15.58 -3.77 -18.20
CA THR A 112 15.93 -5.18 -18.06
C THR A 112 15.38 -5.75 -16.75
N MET A 113 15.33 -7.08 -16.62
CA MET A 113 14.93 -7.71 -15.36
C MET A 113 15.82 -7.29 -14.19
N GLU A 114 17.13 -7.12 -14.44
CA GLU A 114 18.07 -6.65 -13.41
C GLU A 114 17.76 -5.22 -12.95
N GLN A 115 17.42 -4.34 -13.86
CA GLN A 115 16.99 -2.96 -13.55
C GLN A 115 15.66 -2.93 -12.82
N LEU A 116 14.71 -3.79 -13.18
CA LEU A 116 13.45 -3.93 -12.47
C LEU A 116 13.69 -4.40 -11.02
N HIS A 117 14.58 -5.36 -10.81
CA HIS A 117 14.94 -5.82 -9.47
C HIS A 117 15.67 -4.76 -8.63
N ARG A 118 16.35 -3.80 -9.29
CA ARG A 118 16.97 -2.64 -8.63
C ARG A 118 16.02 -1.45 -8.47
N GLU A 119 14.75 -1.62 -8.85
CA GLU A 119 13.73 -0.56 -8.74
C GLU A 119 14.11 0.72 -9.51
N GLU A 120 14.81 0.60 -10.66
CA GLU A 120 15.24 1.73 -11.48
C GLU A 120 14.11 2.38 -12.30
N TYR A 121 12.88 2.01 -12.05
CA TYR A 121 11.69 2.63 -12.64
C TYR A 121 11.25 3.86 -11.85
N GLN A 122 10.53 4.77 -12.54
CA GLN A 122 9.91 5.92 -11.89
C GLN A 122 8.69 5.50 -11.07
N GLY A 123 8.55 6.10 -9.88
CA GLY A 123 7.40 5.85 -9.00
C GLY A 123 7.56 4.60 -8.13
N ILE A 124 6.58 4.36 -7.27
CA ILE A 124 6.54 3.22 -6.36
C ILE A 124 5.13 2.66 -6.23
N ARG A 125 5.02 1.41 -5.75
CA ARG A 125 3.75 0.72 -5.45
C ARG A 125 3.74 0.12 -4.03
N PRO A 126 3.83 0.93 -2.97
CA PRO A 126 3.84 0.39 -1.61
C PRO A 126 2.58 -0.43 -1.34
N ALA A 127 2.78 -1.67 -0.89
CA ALA A 127 1.70 -2.58 -0.52
C ALA A 127 1.34 -2.42 0.96
N VAL A 128 0.06 -2.65 1.29
CA VAL A 128 -0.44 -2.66 2.66
C VAL A 128 0.19 -3.82 3.45
N GLY A 129 0.65 -3.53 4.66
CA GLY A 129 1.36 -4.48 5.53
C GLY A 129 2.89 -4.47 5.35
N TYR A 130 3.42 -3.74 4.36
CA TYR A 130 4.86 -3.59 4.10
C TYR A 130 5.46 -2.39 4.84
N PRO A 131 6.80 -2.28 4.93
CA PRO A 131 7.47 -1.31 5.81
C PRO A 131 7.07 0.14 5.65
N SER A 132 6.72 0.60 4.46
CA SER A 132 6.28 2.00 4.24
C SER A 132 4.77 2.21 4.46
N LEU A 133 3.97 1.13 4.53
CA LEU A 133 2.52 1.18 4.75
C LEU A 133 2.08 0.02 5.67
N PRO A 134 2.53 -0.01 6.94
CA PRO A 134 2.41 -1.19 7.80
C PRO A 134 0.99 -1.46 8.35
N ASP A 135 0.09 -0.49 8.32
CA ASP A 135 -1.26 -0.62 8.87
C ASP A 135 -2.17 -1.43 7.94
N VAL A 136 -2.42 -2.68 8.29
CA VAL A 136 -3.31 -3.57 7.51
C VAL A 136 -4.77 -3.10 7.49
N SER A 137 -5.19 -2.27 8.44
CA SER A 137 -6.56 -1.74 8.48
C SER A 137 -6.85 -0.75 7.34
N VAL A 138 -5.83 -0.25 6.63
CA VAL A 138 -5.98 0.56 5.41
C VAL A 138 -6.74 -0.21 4.31
N ASN A 139 -6.74 -1.53 4.36
CA ASN A 139 -7.53 -2.34 3.43
C ASN A 139 -9.03 -2.04 3.47
N PHE A 140 -9.57 -1.57 4.60
CA PHE A 140 -10.98 -1.21 4.69
C PHE A 140 -11.31 0.02 3.82
N GLU A 141 -10.43 1.02 3.78
CA GLU A 141 -10.60 2.19 2.90
C GLU A 141 -10.34 1.82 1.45
N LEU A 142 -9.34 0.98 1.19
CA LEU A 142 -9.08 0.49 -0.17
C LEU A 142 -10.25 -0.32 -0.71
N ASP A 143 -10.90 -1.15 0.10
CA ASP A 143 -12.09 -1.92 -0.33
C ASP A 143 -13.27 -1.01 -0.68
N GLN A 144 -13.48 0.08 0.07
CA GLN A 144 -14.50 1.09 -0.26
C GLN A 144 -14.25 1.76 -1.62
N LEU A 145 -12.96 1.94 -2.00
CA LEU A 145 -12.57 2.60 -3.25
C LEU A 145 -12.50 1.62 -4.44
N LEU A 146 -12.08 0.38 -4.21
CA LEU A 146 -11.82 -0.61 -5.26
C LEU A 146 -12.91 -1.66 -5.41
N THR A 147 -13.76 -1.85 -4.39
CA THR A 147 -14.74 -2.97 -4.34
C THR A 147 -14.04 -4.31 -4.60
N MET A 148 -13.10 -4.66 -3.73
CA MET A 148 -12.21 -5.84 -3.86
C MET A 148 -12.95 -7.16 -4.04
N SER A 149 -14.22 -7.22 -3.60
CA SER A 149 -15.10 -8.38 -3.78
C SER A 149 -15.36 -8.73 -5.26
N GLN A 150 -15.21 -7.78 -6.18
CA GLN A 150 -15.35 -8.03 -7.63
C GLN A 150 -14.32 -9.03 -8.17
N ILE A 151 -13.16 -9.15 -7.53
CA ILE A 151 -12.12 -10.12 -7.85
C ILE A 151 -11.98 -11.21 -6.78
N GLY A 152 -13.03 -11.42 -5.97
CA GLY A 152 -13.09 -12.48 -4.97
C GLY A 152 -12.35 -12.22 -3.66
N ILE A 153 -11.76 -11.05 -3.46
CA ILE A 153 -11.11 -10.69 -2.20
C ILE A 153 -12.16 -10.31 -1.16
N ARG A 154 -12.01 -10.87 0.05
CA ARG A 154 -12.78 -10.52 1.25
C ARG A 154 -11.84 -10.11 2.36
N LEU A 155 -12.26 -9.20 3.21
CA LEU A 155 -11.50 -8.79 4.38
C LEU A 155 -11.98 -9.53 5.63
N THR A 156 -11.02 -9.93 6.47
CA THR A 156 -11.29 -10.38 7.83
C THR A 156 -11.59 -9.18 8.74
N GLU A 157 -12.07 -9.43 9.95
CA GLU A 157 -12.26 -8.37 10.96
C GLU A 157 -10.97 -7.59 11.31
N SER A 158 -9.80 -8.19 11.08
CA SER A 158 -8.51 -7.55 11.28
C SER A 158 -7.94 -6.84 10.04
N GLY A 159 -8.71 -6.77 8.93
CA GLY A 159 -8.26 -6.14 7.69
C GLY A 159 -7.33 -7.01 6.82
N MET A 160 -7.16 -8.30 7.18
CA MET A 160 -6.40 -9.23 6.32
C MET A 160 -7.24 -9.68 5.14
N MET A 161 -6.61 -9.86 3.99
CA MET A 161 -7.27 -10.31 2.77
C MET A 161 -7.41 -11.84 2.71
N MET A 162 -8.50 -12.30 2.14
CA MET A 162 -8.78 -13.69 1.80
C MET A 162 -9.17 -13.75 0.31
N PRO A 163 -8.56 -14.59 -0.53
CA PRO A 163 -7.47 -15.55 -0.23
C PRO A 163 -6.20 -14.89 0.33
N HIS A 164 -5.37 -15.66 1.04
CA HIS A 164 -4.09 -15.15 1.59
C HIS A 164 -3.15 -14.64 0.50
N SER A 165 -3.12 -15.30 -0.67
CA SER A 165 -2.35 -14.88 -1.83
C SER A 165 -3.00 -13.69 -2.54
N SER A 166 -3.23 -12.64 -1.78
CA SER A 166 -3.77 -11.35 -2.22
C SER A 166 -2.84 -10.21 -1.80
N VAL A 167 -2.78 -9.18 -2.61
CA VAL A 167 -2.00 -7.98 -2.33
C VAL A 167 -2.80 -6.73 -2.72
N SER A 168 -2.65 -5.67 -1.95
CA SER A 168 -3.28 -4.37 -2.20
C SER A 168 -2.33 -3.25 -1.84
N GLY A 169 -2.57 -2.06 -2.33
CA GLY A 169 -1.73 -0.91 -2.01
C GLY A 169 -2.01 0.32 -2.85
N LEU A 170 -1.04 1.21 -2.82
CA LEU A 170 -1.04 2.50 -3.47
C LEU A 170 0.01 2.54 -4.58
N MET A 171 -0.17 3.40 -5.59
CA MET A 171 0.83 3.69 -6.62
C MET A 171 1.07 5.19 -6.69
N PHE A 172 2.33 5.58 -6.67
CA PHE A 172 2.79 6.96 -6.75
C PHE A 172 3.66 7.14 -7.99
N ALA A 173 3.37 8.14 -8.80
CA ALA A 173 4.11 8.44 -10.04
C ALA A 173 5.24 9.46 -9.85
N HIS A 174 5.44 9.98 -8.64
CA HIS A 174 6.42 11.03 -8.38
C HIS A 174 7.84 10.58 -8.73
N PRO A 175 8.64 11.38 -9.48
CA PRO A 175 9.98 10.96 -9.94
C PRO A 175 10.96 10.66 -8.81
N GLN A 176 10.78 11.28 -7.65
CA GLN A 176 11.63 11.07 -6.47
C GLN A 176 11.05 10.08 -5.49
N ALA A 177 9.89 9.47 -5.81
CA ALA A 177 9.34 8.44 -4.95
C ALA A 177 10.28 7.23 -4.92
N HIS A 178 10.55 6.76 -3.72
CA HIS A 178 11.36 5.57 -3.45
C HIS A 178 10.81 4.83 -2.25
N TYR A 179 11.08 3.54 -2.16
CA TYR A 179 10.67 2.75 -1.00
C TYR A 179 11.52 3.14 0.22
N PHE A 180 10.88 3.17 1.36
CA PHE A 180 11.54 3.43 2.63
C PHE A 180 10.92 2.57 3.74
N ASP A 181 11.72 2.28 4.75
CA ASP A 181 11.21 1.68 5.99
C ASP A 181 10.75 2.80 6.91
N LEU A 182 9.49 2.74 7.34
CA LEU A 182 8.95 3.66 8.34
C LEU A 182 9.75 3.58 9.66
N GLY A 183 10.30 2.41 9.95
CA GLY A 183 10.98 2.13 11.21
C GLY A 183 9.98 1.92 12.36
N LYS A 184 10.44 2.21 13.56
CA LYS A 184 9.62 2.10 14.76
C LYS A 184 8.97 3.42 15.09
N ILE A 185 7.71 3.35 15.53
CA ILE A 185 6.95 4.50 16.01
C ILE A 185 6.77 4.44 17.52
N ASP A 186 6.70 5.60 18.12
CA ASP A 186 6.46 5.74 19.56
C ASP A 186 4.96 5.80 19.91
N GLU A 187 4.70 5.97 21.19
CA GLU A 187 3.34 6.03 21.73
C GLU A 187 2.60 7.31 21.31
N GLU A 188 3.32 8.42 21.11
CA GLU A 188 2.71 9.69 20.71
C GLU A 188 2.20 9.60 19.28
N GLN A 189 3.02 9.11 18.35
CA GLN A 189 2.60 8.92 16.96
C GLN A 189 1.48 7.88 16.85
N LEU A 190 1.53 6.79 17.63
CA LEU A 190 0.45 5.82 17.68
C LEU A 190 -0.90 6.47 18.04
N ARG A 191 -0.92 7.32 19.07
CA ARG A 191 -2.14 8.01 19.52
C ARG A 191 -2.64 9.02 18.49
N ASP A 192 -1.73 9.80 17.91
CA ASP A 192 -2.09 10.75 16.85
C ASP A 192 -2.67 10.00 15.64
N TYR A 193 -2.02 8.94 15.20
CA TYR A 193 -2.47 8.14 14.08
C TYR A 193 -3.85 7.49 14.36
N ALA A 194 -4.03 6.89 15.53
CA ALA A 194 -5.32 6.32 15.94
C ALA A 194 -6.44 7.36 15.93
N ARG A 195 -6.16 8.59 16.42
CA ARG A 195 -7.10 9.72 16.40
C ARG A 195 -7.47 10.11 14.97
N ARG A 196 -6.49 10.25 14.06
CA ARG A 196 -6.73 10.60 12.65
C ARG A 196 -7.49 9.51 11.90
N ARG A 197 -7.25 8.24 12.25
CA ARG A 197 -7.97 7.07 11.73
C ARG A 197 -9.38 6.90 12.31
N GLY A 198 -9.71 7.59 13.40
CA GLY A 198 -10.97 7.38 14.12
C GLY A 198 -11.09 5.99 14.77
N ILE A 199 -9.97 5.34 15.07
CA ILE A 199 -9.90 3.97 15.62
C ILE A 199 -9.41 4.06 17.08
N PRO A 200 -9.96 3.24 18.01
CA PRO A 200 -9.45 3.19 19.38
C PRO A 200 -7.96 2.84 19.43
N VAL A 201 -7.20 3.53 20.28
CA VAL A 201 -5.74 3.38 20.39
C VAL A 201 -5.32 1.91 20.62
N GLU A 202 -6.07 1.19 21.46
CA GLU A 202 -5.76 -0.22 21.76
C GLU A 202 -5.97 -1.13 20.55
N LEU A 203 -6.92 -0.82 19.67
CA LEU A 203 -7.11 -1.55 18.43
C LEU A 203 -6.01 -1.21 17.43
N MET A 204 -5.67 0.08 17.30
CA MET A 204 -4.57 0.52 16.45
C MET A 204 -3.21 -0.07 16.89
N ARG A 205 -3.00 -0.23 18.19
CA ARG A 205 -1.83 -0.91 18.76
C ARG A 205 -1.70 -2.35 18.28
N ARG A 206 -2.81 -3.07 18.10
CA ARG A 206 -2.81 -4.42 17.54
C ARG A 206 -2.39 -4.42 16.06
N TYR A 207 -2.93 -3.51 15.26
CA TYR A 207 -2.58 -3.39 13.84
C TYR A 207 -1.11 -3.06 13.62
N LEU A 208 -0.53 -2.22 14.48
CA LEU A 208 0.85 -1.73 14.36
C LEU A 208 1.84 -2.39 15.32
N GLN A 209 1.49 -3.52 15.94
CA GLN A 209 2.31 -4.17 16.96
C GLN A 209 3.76 -4.40 16.54
N SER A 210 3.99 -4.79 15.28
CA SER A 210 5.32 -5.02 14.72
C SER A 210 6.13 -3.73 14.54
N SER A 211 5.48 -2.59 14.39
CA SER A 211 6.09 -1.28 14.15
C SER A 211 6.31 -0.46 15.41
N LEU A 212 5.81 -0.90 16.57
CA LEU A 212 5.98 -0.18 17.83
C LEU A 212 7.36 -0.39 18.46
N ILE A 213 7.86 0.66 19.11
CA ILE A 213 9.01 0.56 20.02
C ILE A 213 8.63 -0.37 21.17
N LYS A 214 9.40 -1.45 21.36
CA LYS A 214 9.22 -2.31 22.53
C LYS A 214 9.72 -1.56 23.78
N LYS A 215 8.86 -1.47 24.77
CA LYS A 215 9.23 -0.97 26.10
C LYS A 215 10.10 -1.95 26.83
#